data_eeec3168ecac921cd14225755949f254
#
_entry.id   eeec3168ecac921cd14225755949f254
#
_cell.length_a   1.000
_cell.length_b   1.000
_cell.length_c   1.000
_cell.angle_alpha   90.00
_cell.angle_beta   90.00
_cell.angle_gamma   90.00
#
_symmetry.space_group_name_H-M   'P 1'
#
loop_
_entity.id
_entity.type
_entity.pdbx_description
1 polymer ?
#
loop_
_entity_poly.entity_id
_entity_poly.type
_entity_poly.pdbx_seq_one_letter_code
_entity_poly.pdbx_strand_id
1 'polypeptide(L)'
;MNVKKGEKVIILAIESSCDDTSAAIIIDGEIKSNRIANQSVHEQYGGVVPELASRAHMANIVPVVKSALEDASVHQKDLTAIGFTRGPGLLGSLIVGVSFAKSLALGLGIPLIEVHHMNAHILAHFAEDPKPQFPFLCLTVSGGHTQIVQIDGFLDMTILGQTIDDAAGEAFDKTGKMLGLTYPAGPIIDKYAQDGDAIYTFTEPKVDGLNFSFSGLKTSILHFLQKEMKKDDQFITNNMNNICASVQARIVSILLNKLTIAAKKTGITQLAIAGGVSANSGLRNGLINLCNENGWRHFIPAFQYCTDNAGMIAVSAYQKYLAGKFVGQEVTPKARMEM
;
A
#
# COMPACT_ATOMS: atom_id res chain seq x y z
N MET A 1 -9.14 20.74 -21.57
CA MET A 1 -7.98 21.64 -21.65
C MET A 1 -6.91 20.94 -22.48
N ASN A 2 -6.38 21.56 -23.52
CA ASN A 2 -5.25 20.99 -24.25
C ASN A 2 -3.98 21.24 -23.46
N VAL A 3 -3.25 20.18 -23.11
CA VAL A 3 -1.90 20.28 -22.54
C VAL A 3 -1.02 21.02 -23.57
N LYS A 4 -0.56 22.21 -23.23
CA LYS A 4 0.30 22.97 -24.13
C LYS A 4 1.67 22.28 -24.21
N LYS A 5 2.06 21.89 -25.40
CA LYS A 5 3.36 21.24 -25.66
C LYS A 5 4.50 22.21 -25.29
N GLY A 6 5.32 21.86 -24.29
CA GLY A 6 6.48 22.62 -23.85
C GLY A 6 6.35 23.40 -22.54
N GLU A 7 5.17 23.41 -21.89
CA GLU A 7 5.04 23.93 -20.51
C GLU A 7 5.42 22.84 -19.51
N LYS A 8 6.13 23.23 -18.46
CA LYS A 8 6.54 22.36 -17.36
C LYS A 8 5.30 21.90 -16.58
N VAL A 9 5.18 20.59 -16.39
CA VAL A 9 4.07 19.99 -15.63
C VAL A 9 4.47 19.87 -14.18
N ILE A 10 3.82 20.62 -13.29
CA ILE A 10 4.09 20.65 -11.85
C ILE A 10 2.81 20.26 -11.11
N ILE A 11 2.78 19.09 -10.50
CA ILE A 11 1.59 18.59 -9.79
C ILE A 11 1.87 18.48 -8.30
N LEU A 12 1.00 19.07 -7.49
CA LEU A 12 0.89 18.77 -6.06
C LEU A 12 0.00 17.55 -5.90
N ALA A 13 0.47 16.51 -5.24
CA ALA A 13 -0.29 15.33 -4.89
C ALA A 13 -0.56 15.27 -3.39
N ILE A 14 -1.74 14.77 -3.00
CA ILE A 14 -2.21 14.70 -1.60
C ILE A 14 -2.72 13.29 -1.32
N GLU A 15 -2.21 12.70 -0.24
CA GLU A 15 -2.67 11.42 0.31
C GLU A 15 -3.22 11.64 1.72
N SER A 16 -4.43 11.12 1.97
CA SER A 16 -5.09 11.17 3.28
C SER A 16 -6.10 10.04 3.47
N SER A 17 -5.86 8.87 2.88
CA SER A 17 -6.89 7.81 2.84
C SER A 17 -7.06 7.06 4.17
N CYS A 18 -6.06 7.05 5.03
CA CYS A 18 -6.08 6.32 6.30
C CYS A 18 -5.65 7.22 7.47
N ASP A 19 -4.43 7.06 7.98
CA ASP A 19 -3.88 7.80 9.12
C ASP A 19 -2.70 8.70 8.73
N ASP A 20 -1.96 8.41 7.68
CA ASP A 20 -0.86 9.24 7.24
C ASP A 20 -1.33 10.43 6.38
N THR A 21 -0.91 11.65 6.75
CA THR A 21 -1.11 12.84 5.92
C THR A 21 0.13 13.08 5.08
N SER A 22 0.01 13.03 3.76
CA SER A 22 1.18 13.21 2.90
C SER A 22 0.91 14.18 1.74
N ALA A 23 1.99 14.90 1.33
CA ALA A 23 2.02 15.75 0.16
C ALA A 23 3.32 15.55 -0.61
N ALA A 24 3.23 15.54 -1.94
CA ALA A 24 4.38 15.39 -2.84
C ALA A 24 4.29 16.36 -4.02
N ILE A 25 5.44 16.77 -4.53
CA ILE A 25 5.57 17.52 -5.77
C ILE A 25 6.25 16.64 -6.82
N ILE A 26 5.59 16.50 -7.96
CA ILE A 26 6.18 15.88 -9.16
C ILE A 26 6.33 16.93 -10.26
N ILE A 27 7.49 16.92 -10.91
CA ILE A 27 7.80 17.83 -12.00
C ILE A 27 8.23 17.01 -13.20
N ASP A 28 7.49 17.10 -14.32
CA ASP A 28 7.76 16.39 -15.56
C ASP A 28 8.02 14.89 -15.38
N GLY A 29 7.29 14.27 -14.43
CA GLY A 29 7.38 12.84 -14.12
C GLY A 29 8.42 12.46 -13.07
N GLU A 30 9.16 13.41 -12.52
CA GLU A 30 10.15 13.20 -11.47
C GLU A 30 9.65 13.73 -10.12
N ILE A 31 9.64 12.89 -9.07
CA ILE A 31 9.26 13.30 -7.72
C ILE A 31 10.36 14.20 -7.14
N LYS A 32 10.02 15.43 -6.79
CA LYS A 32 10.94 16.42 -6.20
C LYS A 32 10.83 16.52 -4.69
N SER A 33 9.67 16.20 -4.14
CA SER A 33 9.46 16.10 -2.70
C SER A 33 8.37 15.08 -2.39
N ASN A 34 8.47 14.44 -1.21
CA ASN A 34 7.47 13.53 -0.67
C ASN A 34 7.51 13.65 0.85
N ARG A 35 6.57 14.39 1.45
CA ARG A 35 6.48 14.65 2.89
C ARG A 35 5.34 13.89 3.50
N ILE A 36 5.61 13.22 4.63
CA ILE A 36 4.65 12.40 5.36
C ILE A 36 4.63 12.88 6.81
N ALA A 37 3.44 13.10 7.34
CA ALA A 37 3.19 13.30 8.77
C ALA A 37 2.41 12.09 9.29
N ASN A 38 3.12 11.24 10.03
CA ASN A 38 2.58 10.02 10.63
C ASN A 38 1.78 10.33 11.89
N GLN A 39 0.84 9.46 12.24
CA GLN A 39 -0.03 9.60 13.41
C GLN A 39 0.23 8.46 14.42
N SER A 40 1.25 8.58 15.26
CA SER A 40 1.58 7.59 16.29
C SER A 40 0.50 7.41 17.38
N VAL A 41 -0.46 8.33 17.46
CA VAL A 41 -1.56 8.25 18.44
C VAL A 41 -2.36 6.95 18.34
N HIS A 42 -2.43 6.34 17.15
CA HIS A 42 -3.19 5.12 16.92
C HIS A 42 -2.59 3.86 17.54
N GLU A 43 -1.30 3.87 17.85
CA GLU A 43 -0.60 2.76 18.54
C GLU A 43 -1.23 2.45 19.90
N GLN A 44 -1.68 3.49 20.61
CA GLN A 44 -2.32 3.36 21.94
C GLN A 44 -3.68 2.67 21.90
N TYR A 45 -4.35 2.66 20.74
CA TYR A 45 -5.68 2.09 20.56
C TYR A 45 -5.65 0.71 19.87
N GLY A 46 -4.46 0.23 19.48
CA GLY A 46 -4.31 -1.05 18.79
C GLY A 46 -4.92 -1.08 17.39
N GLY A 47 -5.00 0.07 16.73
CA GLY A 47 -5.53 0.25 15.39
C GLY A 47 -5.99 1.68 15.11
N VAL A 48 -6.26 2.00 13.86
CA VAL A 48 -6.65 3.35 13.45
C VAL A 48 -8.04 3.70 13.99
N VAL A 49 -8.12 4.86 14.67
CA VAL A 49 -9.39 5.45 15.14
C VAL A 49 -9.81 6.53 14.15
N PRO A 50 -10.89 6.32 13.34
CA PRO A 50 -11.20 7.18 12.20
C PRO A 50 -11.42 8.65 12.54
N GLU A 51 -12.02 8.95 13.70
CA GLU A 51 -12.23 10.34 14.13
C GLU A 51 -10.91 11.04 14.47
N LEU A 52 -10.01 10.36 15.17
CA LEU A 52 -8.68 10.91 15.49
C LEU A 52 -7.86 11.13 14.21
N ALA A 53 -7.91 10.17 13.28
CA ALA A 53 -7.25 10.30 11.99
C ALA A 53 -7.73 11.55 11.23
N SER A 54 -9.04 11.75 11.12
CA SER A 54 -9.60 12.93 10.45
C SER A 54 -9.16 14.25 11.08
N ARG A 55 -9.14 14.34 12.41
CA ARG A 55 -8.68 15.53 13.14
C ARG A 55 -7.18 15.81 12.91
N ALA A 56 -6.37 14.76 12.91
CA ALA A 56 -4.95 14.89 12.64
C ALA A 56 -4.68 15.33 11.19
N HIS A 57 -5.42 14.81 10.21
CA HIS A 57 -5.34 15.30 8.83
C HIS A 57 -5.65 16.80 8.73
N MET A 58 -6.70 17.29 9.43
CA MET A 58 -7.02 18.73 9.45
C MET A 58 -5.89 19.59 10.01
N ALA A 59 -5.17 19.09 11.02
CA ALA A 59 -4.04 19.80 11.61
C ALA A 59 -2.79 19.77 10.71
N ASN A 60 -2.55 18.64 10.04
CA ASN A 60 -1.30 18.34 9.34
C ASN A 60 -1.27 18.77 7.88
N ILE A 61 -2.43 18.85 7.19
CA ILE A 61 -2.47 19.00 5.73
C ILE A 61 -1.79 20.31 5.24
N VAL A 62 -2.02 21.43 5.91
CA VAL A 62 -1.42 22.71 5.52
C VAL A 62 0.10 22.71 5.73
N PRO A 63 0.65 22.36 6.92
CA PRO A 63 2.10 22.33 7.12
C PRO A 63 2.79 21.31 6.22
N VAL A 64 2.19 20.14 5.96
CA VAL A 64 2.78 19.12 5.09
C VAL A 64 2.87 19.59 3.64
N VAL A 65 1.79 20.20 3.12
CA VAL A 65 1.78 20.78 1.76
C VAL A 65 2.79 21.92 1.64
N LYS A 66 2.87 22.80 2.65
CA LYS A 66 3.85 23.88 2.66
C LYS A 66 5.29 23.33 2.62
N SER A 67 5.60 22.34 3.46
CA SER A 67 6.92 21.70 3.47
C SER A 67 7.24 21.03 2.14
N ALA A 68 6.27 20.34 1.50
CA ALA A 68 6.48 19.71 0.20
C ALA A 68 6.80 20.73 -0.91
N LEU A 69 6.14 21.88 -0.91
CA LEU A 69 6.42 22.98 -1.85
C LEU A 69 7.82 23.59 -1.61
N GLU A 70 8.17 23.84 -0.34
CA GLU A 70 9.48 24.40 0.05
C GLU A 70 10.63 23.46 -0.37
N ASP A 71 10.53 22.16 -0.08
CA ASP A 71 11.55 21.18 -0.47
C ASP A 71 11.73 21.09 -1.99
N ALA A 72 10.66 21.18 -2.74
CA ALA A 72 10.71 21.19 -4.21
C ALA A 72 11.13 22.53 -4.79
N SER A 73 11.30 23.58 -3.98
CA SER A 73 11.53 24.96 -4.41
C SER A 73 10.47 25.45 -5.42
N VAL A 74 9.19 25.11 -5.17
CA VAL A 74 8.04 25.42 -6.04
C VAL A 74 7.13 26.39 -5.31
N HIS A 75 6.69 27.45 -6.00
CA HIS A 75 5.64 28.33 -5.49
C HIS A 75 4.26 27.77 -5.87
N GLN A 76 3.26 27.90 -5.00
CA GLN A 76 1.92 27.38 -5.27
C GLN A 76 1.28 27.89 -6.59
N LYS A 77 1.70 29.07 -7.07
CA LYS A 77 1.22 29.66 -8.35
C LYS A 77 1.81 28.96 -9.58
N ASP A 78 2.89 28.18 -9.39
CA ASP A 78 3.56 27.43 -10.48
C ASP A 78 2.90 26.07 -10.71
N LEU A 79 1.97 25.67 -9.83
CA LEU A 79 1.27 24.40 -9.95
C LEU A 79 0.38 24.37 -11.19
N THR A 80 0.43 23.28 -11.94
CA THR A 80 -0.37 23.06 -13.15
C THR A 80 -1.60 22.17 -12.89
N ALA A 81 -1.59 21.35 -11.82
CA ALA A 81 -2.71 20.53 -11.40
C ALA A 81 -2.58 20.11 -9.94
N ILE A 82 -3.66 19.61 -9.35
CA ILE A 82 -3.68 18.97 -8.04
C ILE A 82 -4.21 17.55 -8.17
N GLY A 83 -3.36 16.56 -7.80
CA GLY A 83 -3.73 15.17 -7.64
C GLY A 83 -4.15 14.88 -6.19
N PHE A 84 -5.16 14.04 -5.99
CA PHE A 84 -5.60 13.67 -4.64
C PHE A 84 -6.18 12.27 -4.62
N THR A 85 -6.07 11.60 -3.49
CA THR A 85 -6.69 10.30 -3.28
C THR A 85 -8.20 10.48 -3.09
N ARG A 86 -8.97 9.93 -4.06
CA ARG A 86 -10.43 9.89 -3.98
C ARG A 86 -10.93 8.76 -3.10
N GLY A 87 -10.20 7.65 -3.07
CA GLY A 87 -10.51 6.40 -2.38
C GLY A 87 -9.78 5.20 -3.01
N PRO A 88 -10.01 3.98 -2.43
CA PRO A 88 -10.72 3.71 -1.17
C PRO A 88 -9.99 4.27 0.05
N GLY A 89 -10.69 4.31 1.23
CA GLY A 89 -10.11 4.76 2.49
C GLY A 89 -11.16 5.15 3.55
N LEU A 90 -10.71 5.69 4.66
CA LEU A 90 -11.57 6.20 5.73
C LEU A 90 -12.28 7.47 5.26
N LEU A 91 -13.61 7.46 5.27
CA LEU A 91 -14.39 8.56 4.69
C LEU A 91 -14.03 9.93 5.29
N GLY A 92 -13.89 10.01 6.62
CA GLY A 92 -13.53 11.26 7.30
C GLY A 92 -12.15 11.79 6.89
N SER A 93 -11.17 10.91 6.78
CA SER A 93 -9.80 11.22 6.33
C SER A 93 -9.80 11.68 4.86
N LEU A 94 -10.48 10.95 3.98
CA LEU A 94 -10.64 11.32 2.57
C LEU A 94 -11.32 12.67 2.38
N ILE A 95 -12.37 12.99 3.19
CA ILE A 95 -13.07 14.30 3.12
C ILE A 95 -12.07 15.44 3.32
N VAL A 96 -11.12 15.32 4.24
CA VAL A 96 -10.14 16.38 4.50
C VAL A 96 -9.26 16.62 3.28
N GLY A 97 -8.61 15.58 2.73
CA GLY A 97 -7.73 15.71 1.58
C GLY A 97 -8.45 16.16 0.32
N VAL A 98 -9.63 15.58 0.04
CA VAL A 98 -10.45 15.95 -1.13
C VAL A 98 -10.92 17.41 -1.03
N SER A 99 -11.42 17.85 0.14
CA SER A 99 -11.87 19.23 0.33
C SER A 99 -10.74 20.24 0.19
N PHE A 100 -9.57 19.92 0.76
CA PHE A 100 -8.37 20.75 0.64
C PHE A 100 -7.94 20.86 -0.83
N ALA A 101 -7.81 19.73 -1.55
CA ALA A 101 -7.45 19.71 -2.97
C ALA A 101 -8.41 20.53 -3.83
N LYS A 102 -9.71 20.38 -3.63
CA LYS A 102 -10.76 21.12 -4.34
C LYS A 102 -10.68 22.62 -4.09
N SER A 103 -10.53 23.03 -2.83
CA SER A 103 -10.45 24.45 -2.46
C SER A 103 -9.21 25.12 -3.04
N LEU A 104 -8.04 24.43 -2.97
CA LEU A 104 -6.81 24.97 -3.52
C LEU A 104 -6.85 25.04 -5.05
N ALA A 105 -7.34 24.00 -5.72
CA ALA A 105 -7.48 24.00 -7.18
C ALA A 105 -8.43 25.09 -7.68
N LEU A 106 -9.56 25.30 -6.98
CA LEU A 106 -10.51 26.36 -7.29
C LEU A 106 -9.86 27.75 -7.14
N GLY A 107 -9.14 27.99 -6.03
CA GLY A 107 -8.45 29.24 -5.78
C GLY A 107 -7.34 29.57 -6.78
N LEU A 108 -6.69 28.56 -7.33
CA LEU A 108 -5.63 28.70 -8.33
C LEU A 108 -6.13 28.64 -9.77
N GLY A 109 -7.37 28.23 -10.00
CA GLY A 109 -7.95 28.07 -11.35
C GLY A 109 -7.31 26.92 -12.15
N ILE A 110 -6.81 25.88 -11.48
CA ILE A 110 -6.11 24.72 -12.08
C ILE A 110 -6.94 23.43 -11.96
N PRO A 111 -6.71 22.43 -12.85
CA PRO A 111 -7.47 21.20 -12.86
C PRO A 111 -7.20 20.29 -11.66
N LEU A 112 -8.20 19.44 -11.35
CA LEU A 112 -8.17 18.37 -10.37
C LEU A 112 -7.97 17.02 -11.04
N ILE A 113 -7.23 16.15 -10.36
CA ILE A 113 -6.97 14.77 -10.79
C ILE A 113 -7.28 13.83 -9.63
N GLU A 114 -8.34 13.05 -9.76
CA GLU A 114 -8.64 12.00 -8.79
C GLU A 114 -7.72 10.80 -8.97
N VAL A 115 -7.28 10.21 -7.89
CA VAL A 115 -6.43 9.02 -7.89
C VAL A 115 -7.07 7.91 -7.07
N HIS A 116 -7.02 6.70 -7.59
CA HIS A 116 -7.38 5.49 -6.86
C HIS A 116 -6.18 5.04 -6.03
N HIS A 117 -6.34 4.93 -4.71
CA HIS A 117 -5.27 4.62 -3.76
C HIS A 117 -4.50 3.34 -4.12
N MET A 118 -5.22 2.24 -4.42
CA MET A 118 -4.57 0.96 -4.73
C MET A 118 -3.81 0.99 -6.07
N ASN A 119 -4.35 1.71 -7.08
CA ASN A 119 -3.63 1.91 -8.35
C ASN A 119 -2.33 2.70 -8.13
N ALA A 120 -2.37 3.68 -7.22
CA ALA A 120 -1.19 4.46 -6.88
C ALA A 120 -0.08 3.61 -6.26
N HIS A 121 -0.40 2.69 -5.34
CA HIS A 121 0.59 1.73 -4.83
C HIS A 121 1.27 0.92 -5.94
N ILE A 122 0.51 0.47 -6.95
CA ILE A 122 1.07 -0.25 -8.09
C ILE A 122 1.97 0.68 -8.92
N LEU A 123 1.49 1.88 -9.22
CA LEU A 123 2.22 2.84 -10.06
C LEU A 123 3.44 3.47 -9.35
N ALA A 124 3.58 3.30 -8.03
CA ALA A 124 4.78 3.69 -7.29
C ALA A 124 6.08 3.08 -7.87
N HIS A 125 5.99 1.93 -8.55
CA HIS A 125 7.11 1.33 -9.28
C HIS A 125 7.68 2.19 -10.41
N PHE A 126 6.96 3.24 -10.81
CA PHE A 126 7.43 4.18 -11.83
C PHE A 126 8.05 5.44 -11.24
N ALA A 127 8.16 5.53 -9.90
CA ALA A 127 8.84 6.64 -9.22
C ALA A 127 10.36 6.62 -9.42
N GLU A 128 10.95 5.41 -9.39
CA GLU A 128 12.40 5.19 -9.47
C GLU A 128 12.74 4.02 -10.39
N ASP A 129 13.99 3.94 -10.86
CA ASP A 129 14.48 2.79 -11.61
C ASP A 129 14.98 1.68 -10.66
N PRO A 130 14.86 0.40 -11.09
CA PRO A 130 14.36 -0.10 -12.36
C PRO A 130 12.82 -0.13 -12.41
N LYS A 131 12.25 0.28 -13.56
CA LYS A 131 10.81 0.26 -13.80
C LYS A 131 10.36 -1.01 -14.51
N PRO A 132 9.19 -1.59 -14.15
CA PRO A 132 8.62 -2.70 -14.91
C PRO A 132 8.18 -2.23 -16.30
N GLN A 133 8.14 -3.17 -17.24
CA GLN A 133 7.54 -2.96 -18.56
C GLN A 133 6.16 -3.61 -18.59
N PHE A 134 5.24 -3.04 -19.36
CA PHE A 134 3.92 -3.64 -19.55
C PHE A 134 3.98 -4.84 -20.53
N PRO A 135 3.23 -5.92 -20.31
CA PRO A 135 2.45 -6.16 -19.10
C PRO A 135 3.30 -6.70 -17.94
N PHE A 136 2.87 -6.44 -16.71
CA PHE A 136 3.44 -7.06 -15.51
C PHE A 136 2.36 -7.45 -14.51
N LEU A 137 2.68 -8.34 -13.57
CA LEU A 137 1.81 -8.69 -12.45
C LEU A 137 2.27 -7.98 -11.18
N CYS A 138 1.33 -7.43 -10.43
CA CYS A 138 1.59 -6.86 -9.12
C CYS A 138 0.76 -7.56 -8.04
N LEU A 139 1.44 -8.06 -7.02
CA LEU A 139 0.82 -8.54 -5.79
C LEU A 139 0.74 -7.35 -4.83
N THR A 140 -0.45 -6.76 -4.69
CA THR A 140 -0.70 -5.64 -3.80
C THR A 140 -1.17 -6.14 -2.46
N VAL A 141 -0.40 -5.88 -1.38
CA VAL A 141 -0.64 -6.41 -0.03
C VAL A 141 -0.55 -5.30 1.01
N SER A 142 -1.66 -5.04 1.70
CA SER A 142 -1.76 -4.02 2.76
C SER A 142 -2.56 -4.54 3.95
N GLY A 143 -2.82 -3.67 4.93
CA GLY A 143 -3.72 -3.96 6.06
C GLY A 143 -5.14 -4.31 5.64
N GLY A 144 -5.66 -3.68 4.58
CA GLY A 144 -7.04 -3.86 4.12
C GLY A 144 -7.21 -4.60 2.79
N HIS A 145 -6.13 -4.81 2.02
CA HIS A 145 -6.21 -5.37 0.68
C HIS A 145 -5.15 -6.45 0.43
N THR A 146 -5.54 -7.49 -0.29
CA THR A 146 -4.63 -8.50 -0.85
C THR A 146 -5.14 -8.87 -2.22
N GLN A 147 -4.42 -8.49 -3.28
CA GLN A 147 -4.85 -8.63 -4.67
C GLN A 147 -3.69 -8.99 -5.59
N ILE A 148 -3.95 -9.80 -6.62
CA ILE A 148 -3.07 -9.95 -7.78
C ILE A 148 -3.69 -9.16 -8.92
N VAL A 149 -2.96 -8.20 -9.43
CA VAL A 149 -3.39 -7.32 -10.51
C VAL A 149 -2.49 -7.52 -11.71
N GLN A 150 -3.07 -7.63 -12.90
CA GLN A 150 -2.37 -7.54 -14.17
C GLN A 150 -2.41 -6.08 -14.64
N ILE A 151 -1.27 -5.56 -15.04
CA ILE A 151 -1.12 -4.17 -15.49
C ILE A 151 -0.68 -4.19 -16.95
N ASP A 152 -1.57 -3.79 -17.85
CA ASP A 152 -1.34 -3.71 -19.28
C ASP A 152 -0.98 -2.29 -19.73
N GLY A 153 -1.19 -1.30 -18.85
CA GLY A 153 -0.87 0.09 -19.07
C GLY A 153 -1.10 0.94 -17.82
N PHE A 154 -0.68 2.20 -17.82
CA PHE A 154 -0.85 3.10 -16.67
C PHE A 154 -2.30 3.27 -16.20
N LEU A 155 -3.26 3.13 -17.10
CA LEU A 155 -4.69 3.26 -16.82
C LEU A 155 -5.46 1.96 -17.13
N ASP A 156 -4.77 0.87 -17.38
CA ASP A 156 -5.35 -0.42 -17.75
C ASP A 156 -4.84 -1.50 -16.79
N MET A 157 -5.71 -1.86 -15.84
CA MET A 157 -5.42 -2.78 -14.75
C MET A 157 -6.58 -3.72 -14.54
N THR A 158 -6.29 -5.01 -14.38
CA THR A 158 -7.30 -6.06 -14.17
C THR A 158 -6.97 -6.87 -12.93
N ILE A 159 -7.91 -6.98 -11.99
CA ILE A 159 -7.78 -7.84 -10.81
C ILE A 159 -7.96 -9.30 -11.26
N LEU A 160 -6.94 -10.13 -11.08
CA LEU A 160 -6.96 -11.57 -11.37
C LEU A 160 -7.42 -12.41 -10.17
N GLY A 161 -7.21 -11.92 -8.96
CA GLY A 161 -7.63 -12.56 -7.73
C GLY A 161 -7.45 -11.62 -6.54
N GLN A 162 -8.26 -11.83 -5.51
CA GLN A 162 -8.26 -11.01 -4.30
C GLN A 162 -8.64 -11.82 -3.06
N THR A 163 -8.40 -11.26 -1.88
CA THR A 163 -8.89 -11.90 -0.65
C THR A 163 -10.41 -11.88 -0.59
N ILE A 164 -10.98 -12.98 -0.09
CA ILE A 164 -12.42 -13.13 0.13
C ILE A 164 -12.82 -12.90 1.59
N ASP A 165 -11.83 -12.72 2.46
CA ASP A 165 -12.02 -12.48 3.89
C ASP A 165 -10.96 -11.50 4.41
N ASP A 166 -10.17 -11.86 5.44
CA ASP A 166 -9.11 -11.01 5.97
C ASP A 166 -8.03 -10.72 4.90
N ALA A 167 -7.44 -9.53 4.93
CA ALA A 167 -6.22 -9.23 4.19
C ALA A 167 -4.98 -9.82 4.89
N ALA A 168 -3.87 -10.00 4.14
CA ALA A 168 -2.65 -10.56 4.72
C ALA A 168 -2.05 -9.66 5.82
N GLY A 169 -2.10 -8.33 5.69
CA GLY A 169 -1.67 -7.41 6.75
C GLY A 169 -2.53 -7.54 7.99
N GLU A 170 -3.85 -7.65 7.83
CA GLU A 170 -4.77 -7.92 8.94
C GLU A 170 -4.49 -9.28 9.61
N ALA A 171 -4.07 -10.30 8.85
CA ALA A 171 -3.67 -11.60 9.40
C ALA A 171 -2.40 -11.48 10.26
N PHE A 172 -1.42 -10.64 9.87
CA PHE A 172 -0.27 -10.32 10.70
C PHE A 172 -0.69 -9.62 11.99
N ASP A 173 -1.54 -8.58 11.92
CA ASP A 173 -1.96 -7.81 13.09
C ASP A 173 -2.81 -8.65 14.07
N LYS A 174 -3.74 -9.45 13.56
CA LYS A 174 -4.52 -10.39 14.37
C LYS A 174 -3.64 -11.43 15.06
N THR A 175 -2.61 -11.92 14.38
CA THR A 175 -1.63 -12.85 14.97
C THR A 175 -0.80 -12.15 16.03
N GLY A 176 -0.29 -10.96 15.76
CA GLY A 176 0.47 -10.18 16.72
C GLY A 176 -0.31 -9.91 18.00
N LYS A 177 -1.59 -9.59 17.88
CA LYS A 177 -2.50 -9.44 19.04
C LYS A 177 -2.60 -10.71 19.88
N MET A 178 -2.64 -11.90 19.26
CA MET A 178 -2.63 -13.18 19.99
C MET A 178 -1.28 -13.44 20.69
N LEU A 179 -0.20 -12.92 20.17
CA LEU A 179 1.16 -13.01 20.74
C LEU A 179 1.47 -11.92 21.78
N GLY A 180 0.55 -10.97 22.03
CA GLY A 180 0.75 -9.84 22.93
C GLY A 180 1.62 -8.72 22.35
N LEU A 181 1.80 -8.68 21.02
CA LEU A 181 2.57 -7.63 20.33
C LEU A 181 1.73 -6.36 20.14
N THR A 182 2.40 -5.22 20.08
CA THR A 182 1.78 -3.92 19.82
C THR A 182 1.40 -3.75 18.33
N TYR A 183 0.50 -2.82 18.06
CA TYR A 183 0.09 -2.45 16.70
C TYR A 183 1.01 -1.35 16.14
N PRO A 184 1.36 -1.38 14.83
CA PRO A 184 1.13 -2.46 13.86
C PRO A 184 2.05 -3.66 14.10
N ALA A 185 1.51 -4.88 14.09
CA ALA A 185 2.27 -6.07 14.44
C ALA A 185 3.11 -6.65 13.29
N GLY A 186 2.77 -6.36 12.03
CA GLY A 186 3.50 -6.86 10.87
C GLY A 186 5.01 -6.62 10.93
N PRO A 187 5.50 -5.40 11.14
CA PRO A 187 6.93 -5.10 11.27
C PRO A 187 7.60 -5.79 12.48
N ILE A 188 6.86 -5.96 13.57
CA ILE A 188 7.37 -6.61 14.79
C ILE A 188 7.53 -8.12 14.56
N ILE A 189 6.53 -8.76 13.92
CA ILE A 189 6.61 -10.17 13.51
C ILE A 189 7.79 -10.37 12.56
N ASP A 190 7.97 -9.48 11.57
CA ASP A 190 9.10 -9.55 10.63
C ASP A 190 10.45 -9.49 11.36
N LYS A 191 10.58 -8.61 12.36
CA LYS A 191 11.81 -8.50 13.16
C LYS A 191 12.10 -9.78 13.94
N TYR A 192 11.11 -10.34 14.67
CA TYR A 192 11.30 -11.59 15.41
C TYR A 192 11.56 -12.79 14.49
N ALA A 193 10.94 -12.78 13.29
CA ALA A 193 11.10 -13.86 12.33
C ALA A 193 12.52 -13.96 11.76
N GLN A 194 13.30 -12.88 11.75
CA GLN A 194 14.69 -12.88 11.27
C GLN A 194 15.62 -13.71 12.15
N ASP A 195 15.32 -13.82 13.45
CA ASP A 195 16.11 -14.56 14.43
C ASP A 195 15.45 -15.92 14.80
N GLY A 196 14.48 -16.39 14.02
CA GLY A 196 13.73 -17.60 14.26
C GLY A 196 13.71 -18.57 13.08
N ASP A 197 13.40 -19.82 13.39
CA ASP A 197 13.21 -20.88 12.41
C ASP A 197 11.73 -21.21 12.22
N ALA A 198 11.29 -21.41 10.98
CA ALA A 198 9.91 -21.75 10.63
C ALA A 198 9.60 -23.23 10.89
N ILE A 199 9.60 -23.63 12.17
CA ILE A 199 9.45 -25.04 12.61
C ILE A 199 7.99 -25.44 12.84
N TYR A 200 7.06 -24.49 12.98
CA TYR A 200 5.64 -24.79 13.19
C TYR A 200 4.86 -24.72 11.89
N THR A 201 3.94 -25.67 11.70
CA THR A 201 3.11 -25.74 10.50
C THR A 201 1.71 -25.25 10.78
N PHE A 202 1.23 -24.33 9.95
CA PHE A 202 -0.14 -23.81 10.02
C PHE A 202 -0.91 -24.17 8.75
N THR A 203 -2.23 -24.36 8.90
CA THR A 203 -3.10 -24.74 7.80
C THR A 203 -3.23 -23.60 6.78
N GLU A 204 -3.14 -23.95 5.49
CA GLU A 204 -3.49 -23.06 4.40
C GLU A 204 -4.98 -23.22 4.08
N PRO A 205 -5.79 -22.14 4.09
CA PRO A 205 -7.17 -22.21 3.65
C PRO A 205 -7.27 -22.58 2.17
N LYS A 206 -8.18 -23.50 1.83
CA LYS A 206 -8.43 -23.84 0.44
C LYS A 206 -9.39 -22.85 -0.18
N VAL A 207 -8.95 -22.15 -1.23
CA VAL A 207 -9.72 -21.17 -1.99
C VAL A 207 -9.51 -21.38 -3.47
N ASP A 208 -10.60 -21.30 -4.23
CA ASP A 208 -10.57 -21.54 -5.67
C ASP A 208 -9.84 -20.40 -6.43
N GLY A 209 -9.23 -20.80 -7.54
CA GLY A 209 -8.58 -19.88 -8.46
C GLY A 209 -7.42 -19.09 -7.84
N LEU A 210 -7.36 -17.80 -8.13
CA LEU A 210 -6.31 -16.88 -7.67
C LEU A 210 -6.72 -16.09 -6.42
N ASN A 211 -7.87 -16.37 -5.85
CA ASN A 211 -8.32 -15.70 -4.63
C ASN A 211 -7.53 -16.16 -3.40
N PHE A 212 -7.54 -15.32 -2.36
CA PHE A 212 -6.88 -15.58 -1.08
C PHE A 212 -7.92 -15.74 0.04
N SER A 213 -7.51 -16.40 1.13
CA SER A 213 -8.22 -16.43 2.41
C SER A 213 -7.20 -16.55 3.53
N PHE A 214 -7.39 -15.80 4.60
CA PHE A 214 -6.53 -15.81 5.79
C PHE A 214 -7.30 -16.09 7.09
N SER A 215 -8.62 -16.08 7.08
CA SER A 215 -9.43 -16.31 8.31
C SER A 215 -9.19 -17.69 8.91
N GLY A 216 -9.04 -18.72 8.09
CA GLY A 216 -8.70 -20.07 8.54
C GLY A 216 -7.30 -20.20 9.15
N LEU A 217 -6.34 -19.43 8.66
CA LEU A 217 -4.98 -19.35 9.22
C LEU A 217 -5.01 -18.82 10.66
N LYS A 218 -5.77 -17.74 10.91
CA LYS A 218 -5.97 -17.18 12.26
C LYS A 218 -6.45 -18.25 13.24
N THR A 219 -7.46 -19.02 12.84
CA THR A 219 -8.02 -20.09 13.69
C THR A 219 -6.99 -21.21 13.95
N SER A 220 -6.21 -21.59 12.93
CA SER A 220 -5.13 -22.57 13.06
C SER A 220 -4.07 -22.12 14.07
N ILE A 221 -3.63 -20.86 13.98
CA ILE A 221 -2.66 -20.29 14.91
C ILE A 221 -3.22 -20.26 16.33
N LEU A 222 -4.45 -19.77 16.51
CA LEU A 222 -5.11 -19.70 17.82
C LEU A 222 -5.18 -21.07 18.51
N HIS A 223 -5.64 -22.09 17.79
CA HIS A 223 -5.71 -23.45 18.36
C HIS A 223 -4.33 -24.02 18.71
N PHE A 224 -3.34 -23.76 17.87
CA PHE A 224 -1.95 -24.16 18.14
C PHE A 224 -1.44 -23.50 19.43
N LEU A 225 -1.56 -22.19 19.57
CA LEU A 225 -1.11 -21.47 20.76
C LEU A 225 -1.84 -21.95 22.02
N GLN A 226 -3.17 -22.09 21.97
CA GLN A 226 -3.96 -22.60 23.10
C GLN A 226 -3.56 -24.01 23.53
N LYS A 227 -3.22 -24.88 22.58
CA LYS A 227 -2.76 -26.25 22.87
C LYS A 227 -1.38 -26.27 23.54
N GLU A 228 -0.44 -25.48 23.04
CA GLU A 228 0.91 -25.46 23.58
C GLU A 228 0.98 -24.72 24.94
N MET A 229 0.25 -23.63 25.11
CA MET A 229 0.15 -22.90 26.38
C MET A 229 -0.48 -23.74 27.52
N LYS A 230 -1.32 -24.73 27.20
CA LYS A 230 -1.80 -25.69 28.22
C LYS A 230 -0.72 -26.60 28.77
N LYS A 231 0.40 -26.78 28.04
CA LYS A 231 1.55 -27.60 28.44
C LYS A 231 2.63 -26.76 29.11
N ASP A 232 2.83 -25.55 28.64
CA ASP A 232 3.83 -24.58 29.11
C ASP A 232 3.25 -23.15 28.96
N ASP A 233 2.96 -22.50 30.09
CA ASP A 233 2.43 -21.14 30.12
C ASP A 233 3.39 -20.08 29.60
N GLN A 234 4.71 -20.40 29.56
CA GLN A 234 5.75 -19.54 28.98
C GLN A 234 6.02 -19.83 27.49
N PHE A 235 5.26 -20.74 26.87
CA PHE A 235 5.51 -21.21 25.51
C PHE A 235 5.70 -20.07 24.50
N ILE A 236 4.78 -19.08 24.50
CA ILE A 236 4.86 -17.94 23.57
C ILE A 236 6.14 -17.17 23.80
N THR A 237 6.47 -16.83 25.05
CA THR A 237 7.66 -16.06 25.39
C THR A 237 8.95 -16.76 24.96
N ASN A 238 9.03 -18.09 25.25
CA ASN A 238 10.23 -18.89 24.96
C ASN A 238 10.40 -19.21 23.47
N ASN A 239 9.32 -19.11 22.67
CA ASN A 239 9.31 -19.49 21.26
C ASN A 239 8.92 -18.36 20.31
N MET A 240 8.94 -17.10 20.76
CA MET A 240 8.44 -15.94 19.99
C MET A 240 9.03 -15.87 18.58
N ASN A 241 10.35 -15.99 18.44
CA ASN A 241 11.04 -15.92 17.16
C ASN A 241 10.57 -17.01 16.20
N ASN A 242 10.50 -18.27 16.66
CA ASN A 242 10.09 -19.40 15.83
C ASN A 242 8.61 -19.35 15.46
N ILE A 243 7.76 -18.86 16.36
CA ILE A 243 6.32 -18.63 16.06
C ILE A 243 6.19 -17.57 14.97
N CYS A 244 6.86 -16.44 15.14
CA CYS A 244 6.83 -15.34 14.16
C CYS A 244 7.40 -15.80 12.80
N ALA A 245 8.52 -16.51 12.77
CA ALA A 245 9.11 -17.07 11.55
C ALA A 245 8.13 -18.03 10.84
N SER A 246 7.48 -18.93 11.60
CA SER A 246 6.52 -19.89 11.06
C SER A 246 5.26 -19.24 10.49
N VAL A 247 4.73 -18.22 11.18
CA VAL A 247 3.58 -17.43 10.71
C VAL A 247 3.92 -16.68 9.45
N GLN A 248 5.03 -15.95 9.44
CA GLN A 248 5.51 -15.20 8.27
C GLN A 248 5.73 -16.12 7.07
N ALA A 249 6.43 -17.24 7.26
CA ALA A 249 6.66 -18.22 6.20
C ALA A 249 5.34 -18.74 5.61
N ARG A 250 4.32 -18.99 6.43
CA ARG A 250 3.02 -19.45 5.95
C ARG A 250 2.30 -18.36 5.13
N ILE A 251 2.23 -17.12 5.62
CA ILE A 251 1.58 -16.02 4.90
C ILE A 251 2.30 -15.77 3.57
N VAL A 252 3.63 -15.69 3.58
CA VAL A 252 4.45 -15.48 2.37
C VAL A 252 4.25 -16.62 1.37
N SER A 253 4.21 -17.88 1.84
CA SER A 253 3.96 -19.05 0.98
C SER A 253 2.60 -18.94 0.27
N ILE A 254 1.52 -18.60 0.99
CA ILE A 254 0.17 -18.41 0.40
C ILE A 254 0.22 -17.35 -0.70
N LEU A 255 0.86 -16.20 -0.43
CA LEU A 255 0.94 -15.07 -1.36
C LEU A 255 1.73 -15.45 -2.63
N LEU A 256 2.91 -16.00 -2.48
CA LEU A 256 3.80 -16.32 -3.60
C LEU A 256 3.33 -17.52 -4.42
N ASN A 257 2.68 -18.51 -3.80
CA ASN A 257 2.06 -19.62 -4.53
C ASN A 257 0.99 -19.13 -5.51
N LYS A 258 0.10 -18.24 -5.08
CA LYS A 258 -0.94 -17.68 -5.94
C LYS A 258 -0.36 -16.77 -7.03
N LEU A 259 0.66 -15.98 -6.71
CA LEU A 259 1.37 -15.15 -7.70
C LEU A 259 2.06 -16.04 -8.76
N THR A 260 2.67 -17.14 -8.35
CA THR A 260 3.28 -18.13 -9.26
C THR A 260 2.26 -18.74 -10.21
N ILE A 261 1.08 -19.10 -9.68
CA ILE A 261 0.00 -19.64 -10.51
C ILE A 261 -0.48 -18.58 -11.52
N ALA A 262 -0.62 -17.32 -11.09
CA ALA A 262 -0.99 -16.21 -11.96
C ALA A 262 0.02 -16.00 -13.07
N ALA A 263 1.32 -15.96 -12.75
CA ALA A 263 2.41 -15.81 -13.71
C ALA A 263 2.40 -16.94 -14.77
N LYS A 264 2.28 -18.19 -14.33
CA LYS A 264 2.21 -19.35 -15.23
C LYS A 264 0.96 -19.33 -16.13
N LYS A 265 -0.20 -18.87 -15.58
CA LYS A 265 -1.46 -18.80 -16.31
C LYS A 265 -1.47 -17.69 -17.35
N THR A 266 -0.87 -16.54 -17.05
CA THR A 266 -0.83 -15.38 -17.95
C THR A 266 0.37 -15.38 -18.90
N GLY A 267 1.43 -16.14 -18.58
CA GLY A 267 2.72 -16.08 -19.28
C GLY A 267 3.56 -14.82 -18.94
N ILE A 268 3.10 -14.00 -18.00
CA ILE A 268 3.81 -12.77 -17.59
C ILE A 268 4.93 -13.13 -16.61
N THR A 269 6.14 -12.68 -16.92
CA THR A 269 7.36 -13.01 -16.18
C THR A 269 7.96 -11.82 -15.42
N GLN A 270 7.30 -10.67 -15.41
CA GLN A 270 7.64 -9.50 -14.61
C GLN A 270 6.69 -9.42 -13.42
N LEU A 271 7.23 -9.63 -12.22
CA LEU A 271 6.46 -9.69 -10.98
C LEU A 271 6.83 -8.53 -10.05
N ALA A 272 5.82 -7.85 -9.53
CA ALA A 272 5.98 -6.75 -8.58
C ALA A 272 5.24 -7.03 -7.27
N ILE A 273 5.66 -6.40 -6.19
CA ILE A 273 4.91 -6.32 -4.93
C ILE A 273 4.67 -4.86 -4.56
N ALA A 274 3.51 -4.54 -3.98
CA ALA A 274 3.15 -3.19 -3.57
C ALA A 274 2.31 -3.20 -2.28
N GLY A 275 2.13 -2.02 -1.67
CA GLY A 275 1.40 -1.86 -0.40
C GLY A 275 2.28 -2.10 0.82
N GLY A 276 1.77 -1.76 2.03
CA GLY A 276 2.57 -1.76 3.27
C GLY A 276 3.29 -3.07 3.59
N VAL A 277 2.66 -4.23 3.29
CA VAL A 277 3.28 -5.54 3.51
C VAL A 277 4.43 -5.82 2.52
N SER A 278 4.57 -5.06 1.43
CA SER A 278 5.75 -5.16 0.56
C SER A 278 7.06 -4.74 1.24
N ALA A 279 6.98 -4.12 2.41
CA ALA A 279 8.15 -3.84 3.26
C ALA A 279 8.66 -5.08 4.02
N ASN A 280 7.84 -6.15 4.17
CA ASN A 280 8.20 -7.37 4.89
C ASN A 280 9.37 -8.08 4.24
N SER A 281 10.41 -8.37 5.03
CA SER A 281 11.67 -8.96 4.54
C SER A 281 11.49 -10.37 3.98
N GLY A 282 10.64 -11.18 4.59
CA GLY A 282 10.33 -12.53 4.12
C GLY A 282 9.63 -12.52 2.76
N LEU A 283 8.70 -11.59 2.53
CA LEU A 283 8.02 -11.44 1.24
C LEU A 283 9.00 -10.97 0.15
N ARG A 284 9.85 -9.98 0.45
CA ARG A 284 10.87 -9.48 -0.48
C ARG A 284 11.83 -10.57 -0.91
N ASN A 285 12.43 -11.26 0.07
CA ASN A 285 13.37 -12.34 -0.18
C ASN A 285 12.70 -13.52 -0.92
N GLY A 286 11.47 -13.86 -0.53
CA GLY A 286 10.69 -14.90 -1.19
C GLY A 286 10.41 -14.58 -2.67
N LEU A 287 10.07 -13.33 -2.99
CA LEU A 287 9.85 -12.91 -4.39
C LEU A 287 11.15 -12.96 -5.20
N ILE A 288 12.27 -12.49 -4.63
CA ILE A 288 13.58 -12.54 -5.29
C ILE A 288 13.95 -13.98 -5.62
N ASN A 289 13.85 -14.90 -4.64
CA ASN A 289 14.15 -16.32 -4.83
C ASN A 289 13.24 -16.95 -5.88
N LEU A 290 11.92 -16.72 -5.79
CA LEU A 290 10.95 -17.21 -6.77
C LEU A 290 11.30 -16.77 -8.20
N CYS A 291 11.65 -15.51 -8.38
CA CYS A 291 12.00 -14.98 -9.69
C CYS A 291 13.33 -15.57 -10.20
N ASN A 292 14.33 -15.68 -9.34
CA ASN A 292 15.63 -16.29 -9.71
C ASN A 292 15.48 -17.75 -10.14
N GLU A 293 14.69 -18.54 -9.41
CA GLU A 293 14.43 -19.96 -9.71
C GLU A 293 13.70 -20.17 -11.04
N ASN A 294 12.85 -19.22 -11.44
CA ASN A 294 12.05 -19.34 -12.66
C ASN A 294 12.59 -18.52 -13.85
N GLY A 295 13.71 -17.78 -13.68
CA GLY A 295 14.25 -16.89 -14.70
C GLY A 295 13.34 -15.66 -14.98
N TRP A 296 12.58 -15.23 -13.96
CA TRP A 296 11.67 -14.09 -14.03
C TRP A 296 12.32 -12.81 -13.47
N ARG A 297 11.71 -11.67 -13.73
CA ARG A 297 12.16 -10.37 -13.21
C ARG A 297 11.27 -9.96 -12.02
N HIS A 298 11.90 -9.47 -10.96
CA HIS A 298 11.19 -8.92 -9.80
C HIS A 298 11.32 -7.40 -9.73
N PHE A 299 10.28 -6.76 -9.18
CA PHE A 299 10.24 -5.32 -8.91
C PHE A 299 9.71 -5.11 -7.49
N ILE A 300 10.54 -4.49 -6.67
CA ILE A 300 10.29 -4.27 -5.25
C ILE A 300 10.43 -2.77 -5.00
N PRO A 301 9.40 -2.08 -4.46
CA PRO A 301 9.48 -0.64 -4.27
C PRO A 301 10.51 -0.27 -3.20
N ALA A 302 11.11 0.92 -3.31
CA ALA A 302 11.87 1.49 -2.21
C ALA A 302 10.98 1.65 -0.97
N PHE A 303 11.56 1.55 0.23
CA PHE A 303 10.78 1.53 1.48
C PHE A 303 9.86 2.75 1.64
N GLN A 304 10.28 3.91 1.16
CA GLN A 304 9.49 5.14 1.19
C GLN A 304 8.19 5.10 0.37
N TYR A 305 8.03 4.12 -0.53
CA TYR A 305 6.84 3.93 -1.36
C TYR A 305 6.03 2.69 -0.98
N CYS A 306 6.45 1.93 0.05
CA CYS A 306 5.69 0.76 0.50
C CYS A 306 4.42 1.14 1.25
N THR A 307 4.53 2.10 2.17
CA THR A 307 3.40 2.62 2.97
C THR A 307 2.70 3.78 2.26
N ASP A 308 1.62 4.28 2.84
CA ASP A 308 0.86 5.40 2.29
C ASP A 308 1.73 6.65 2.17
N ASN A 309 1.78 7.21 0.97
CA ASN A 309 2.59 8.39 0.66
C ASN A 309 2.03 9.14 -0.55
N ALA A 310 2.28 10.44 -0.63
CA ALA A 310 1.81 11.24 -1.77
C ALA A 310 2.66 11.09 -3.03
N GLY A 311 3.88 10.54 -2.93
CA GLY A 311 4.71 10.26 -4.10
C GLY A 311 4.05 9.26 -5.06
N MET A 312 3.41 8.20 -4.54
CA MET A 312 2.65 7.25 -5.34
C MET A 312 1.43 7.91 -6.01
N ILE A 313 0.77 8.84 -5.30
CA ILE A 313 -0.35 9.62 -5.85
C ILE A 313 0.14 10.55 -6.96
N ALA A 314 1.32 11.17 -6.77
CA ALA A 314 1.94 12.05 -7.74
C ALA A 314 2.24 11.34 -9.07
N VAL A 315 2.82 10.14 -9.02
CA VAL A 315 3.09 9.33 -10.22
C VAL A 315 1.79 9.00 -10.95
N SER A 316 0.77 8.55 -10.22
CA SER A 316 -0.53 8.22 -10.82
C SER A 316 -1.22 9.46 -11.40
N ALA A 317 -1.19 10.58 -10.68
CA ALA A 317 -1.75 11.86 -11.14
C ALA A 317 -1.04 12.37 -12.40
N TYR A 318 0.28 12.22 -12.49
CA TYR A 318 1.05 12.63 -13.66
C TYR A 318 0.63 11.85 -14.92
N GLN A 319 0.45 10.53 -14.82
CA GLN A 319 -0.02 9.72 -15.95
C GLN A 319 -1.44 10.10 -16.38
N LYS A 320 -2.32 10.38 -15.42
CA LYS A 320 -3.66 10.88 -15.71
C LYS A 320 -3.66 12.27 -16.33
N TYR A 321 -2.75 13.15 -15.90
CA TYR A 321 -2.56 14.47 -16.49
C TYR A 321 -2.19 14.37 -17.97
N LEU A 322 -1.20 13.53 -18.31
CA LEU A 322 -0.78 13.31 -19.69
C LEU A 322 -1.92 12.72 -20.55
N ALA A 323 -2.79 11.90 -19.96
CA ALA A 323 -3.96 11.33 -20.62
C ALA A 323 -5.17 12.30 -20.65
N GLY A 324 -5.05 13.54 -20.12
CA GLY A 324 -6.14 14.50 -20.06
C GLY A 324 -7.32 14.10 -19.16
N LYS A 325 -7.09 13.24 -18.17
CA LYS A 325 -8.13 12.73 -17.25
C LYS A 325 -8.27 13.65 -16.04
N PHE A 326 -9.14 14.64 -16.16
CA PHE A 326 -9.46 15.61 -15.11
C PHE A 326 -10.86 15.41 -14.57
N VAL A 327 -11.12 15.91 -13.36
CA VAL A 327 -12.43 15.91 -12.70
C VAL A 327 -12.83 17.32 -12.30
N GLY A 328 -14.15 17.56 -12.16
CA GLY A 328 -14.69 18.83 -11.73
C GLY A 328 -14.88 18.93 -10.21
N GLN A 329 -15.43 20.04 -9.76
CA GLN A 329 -15.67 20.31 -8.34
C GLN A 329 -16.81 19.45 -7.73
N GLU A 330 -17.60 18.77 -8.55
CA GLU A 330 -18.64 17.84 -8.14
C GLU A 330 -18.11 16.52 -7.58
N VAL A 331 -16.80 16.23 -7.78
CA VAL A 331 -16.16 14.99 -7.30
C VAL A 331 -16.29 14.85 -5.78
N THR A 332 -16.66 13.65 -5.33
CA THR A 332 -16.79 13.31 -3.91
C THR A 332 -15.85 12.16 -3.52
N PRO A 333 -15.39 12.10 -2.26
CA PRO A 333 -14.60 10.96 -1.79
C PRO A 333 -15.41 9.67 -1.80
N LYS A 334 -14.74 8.53 -1.96
CA LYS A 334 -15.34 7.20 -1.96
C LYS A 334 -14.61 6.29 -0.98
N ALA A 335 -15.25 5.98 0.16
CA ALA A 335 -14.70 5.05 1.15
C ALA A 335 -14.48 3.64 0.57
N ARG A 336 -15.37 3.21 -0.33
CA ARG A 336 -15.22 2.01 -1.14
C ARG A 336 -15.17 2.41 -2.60
N MET A 337 -14.11 2.01 -3.28
CA MET A 337 -13.88 2.33 -4.69
C MET A 337 -13.27 1.08 -5.35
N GLU A 338 -13.93 0.57 -6.38
CA GLU A 338 -13.44 -0.53 -7.18
C GLU A 338 -12.37 -0.03 -8.17
N MET A 339 -11.42 -0.91 -8.48
CA MET A 339 -10.36 -0.63 -9.47
C MET A 339 -10.94 -0.66 -10.88
#